data_b2f4f639526e25aabf36c77e0e998e43
#
_entry.id   b2f4f639526e25aabf36c77e0e998e43
#
_cell.length_a   1.000
_cell.length_b   1.000
_cell.length_c   1.000
_cell.angle_alpha   90.00
_cell.angle_beta   90.00
_cell.angle_gamma   90.00
#
_symmetry.space_group_name_H-M   'P 1'
#
loop_
_entity.id
_entity.type
_entity.pdbx_description
1 polymer ?
#
loop_
_entity_poly.entity_id
_entity_poly.type
_entity_poly.pdbx_seq_one_letter_code
_entity_poly.pdbx_strand_id
1 'polypeptide(L)'
;MRRLNSQISTTKTIDTSVSIPATGMPAHPTAAPPGQLTVNVLEGRVQKILRMAESGTTLTIRNLALEFHLSPSHLQRLFKDQTGVCIGEWLNERRLQRAAHFLANSYMSVKEIAYTIGYAHASSFIRAFERRFAQAPARYRKQNDYTKC
;
A
#
# COMPACT_ATOMS: atom_id res chain seq x y z
N MET A 1 0.20 62.87 -4.06
CA MET A 1 -0.64 63.46 -2.99
C MET A 1 -1.13 62.37 -2.09
N ARG A 2 -0.55 62.35 -0.90
CA ARG A 2 -1.23 62.35 0.41
C ARG A 2 -2.07 61.09 0.72
N ARG A 3 -1.73 60.37 1.65
CA ARG A 3 -1.44 60.29 3.11
C ARG A 3 -2.17 59.07 3.63
N LEU A 4 -1.44 58.14 4.29
CA LEU A 4 -1.28 58.05 5.77
C LEU A 4 -2.59 57.83 6.53
N ASN A 5 -2.74 56.71 7.20
CA ASN A 5 -2.66 56.62 8.68
C ASN A 5 -3.08 55.20 9.11
N SER A 6 -2.22 54.46 9.78
CA SER A 6 -1.98 54.51 11.24
C SER A 6 -2.94 53.67 12.06
N GLN A 7 -2.34 52.62 12.65
CA GLN A 7 -2.44 52.24 14.07
C GLN A 7 -3.79 51.71 14.56
N ILE A 8 -3.88 50.66 15.30
CA ILE A 8 -3.51 50.61 16.70
C ILE A 8 -3.43 49.15 17.18
N SER A 9 -2.43 48.87 17.94
CA SER A 9 -2.22 47.75 18.84
C SER A 9 -3.37 47.55 19.79
N THR A 10 -3.66 46.29 20.12
CA THR A 10 -4.12 45.97 21.50
C THR A 10 -3.66 44.57 21.89
N THR A 11 -2.62 44.55 22.61
CA THR A 11 -2.20 43.47 23.52
C THR A 11 -3.31 43.22 24.54
N LYS A 12 -3.71 41.98 24.69
CA LYS A 12 -4.42 41.54 25.90
C LYS A 12 -3.76 40.28 26.43
N THR A 13 -2.81 40.52 27.26
CA THR A 13 -2.27 39.62 28.27
C THR A 13 -3.39 39.22 29.22
N ILE A 14 -3.67 37.94 29.31
CA ILE A 14 -4.41 37.41 30.47
C ILE A 14 -3.48 36.40 31.12
N ASP A 15 -2.81 36.91 32.11
CA ASP A 15 -2.15 36.17 33.17
C ASP A 15 -3.25 35.56 34.06
N THR A 16 -3.30 34.27 34.17
CA THR A 16 -4.04 33.61 35.22
C THR A 16 -3.20 32.46 35.73
N SER A 17 -2.39 32.78 36.69
CA SER A 17 -1.78 31.83 37.59
C SER A 17 -2.86 31.05 38.29
N VAL A 18 -2.98 29.78 38.00
CA VAL A 18 -3.69 28.81 38.82
C VAL A 18 -2.66 27.82 39.36
N SER A 19 -2.34 28.04 40.64
CA SER A 19 -1.59 27.09 41.45
C SER A 19 -2.34 25.77 41.53
N ILE A 20 -1.73 24.69 41.08
CA ILE A 20 -2.21 23.33 41.31
C ILE A 20 -1.42 22.77 42.49
N PRO A 21 -2.07 22.35 43.58
CA PRO A 21 -1.36 21.70 44.66
C PRO A 21 -0.90 20.32 44.24
N ALA A 22 0.38 20.08 44.37
CA ALA A 22 0.97 18.75 44.28
C ALA A 22 0.45 17.89 45.44
N THR A 23 -0.36 16.90 45.11
CA THR A 23 -0.62 15.79 46.01
C THR A 23 -0.25 14.52 45.30
N GLY A 24 0.78 13.87 45.81
CA GLY A 24 1.34 12.66 45.23
C GLY A 24 0.36 11.50 45.19
N MET A 25 0.30 10.87 44.04
CA MET A 25 -0.12 9.47 43.91
C MET A 25 0.92 8.74 43.08
N PRO A 26 1.33 7.53 43.48
CA PRO A 26 2.28 6.77 42.70
C PRO A 26 1.64 6.44 41.35
N ALA A 27 2.34 6.83 40.30
CA ALA A 27 1.99 6.43 38.97
C ALA A 27 2.07 4.91 38.88
N HIS A 28 0.92 4.24 38.84
CA HIS A 28 0.86 2.88 38.31
C HIS A 28 1.26 2.95 36.84
N PRO A 29 2.12 2.06 36.38
CA PRO A 29 2.36 1.96 34.95
C PRO A 29 1.02 1.60 34.31
N THR A 30 0.44 2.56 33.64
CA THR A 30 -0.76 2.33 32.80
C THR A 30 -0.33 1.39 31.70
N ALA A 31 -0.65 0.12 31.89
CA ALA A 31 -0.52 -0.86 30.83
C ALA A 31 -1.31 -0.31 29.64
N ALA A 32 -0.64 -0.12 28.50
CA ALA A 32 -1.29 0.27 27.27
C ALA A 32 -2.49 -0.66 27.02
N PRO A 33 -3.65 -0.15 26.62
CA PRO A 33 -4.82 -0.99 26.41
C PRO A 33 -4.48 -2.08 25.38
N PRO A 34 -4.90 -3.34 25.61
CA PRO A 34 -4.50 -4.49 24.79
C PRO A 34 -4.86 -4.36 23.31
N GLY A 35 -5.70 -3.40 22.93
CA GLY A 35 -6.07 -3.10 21.55
C GLY A 35 -4.99 -2.38 20.73
N GLN A 36 -4.12 -1.56 21.32
CA GLN A 36 -3.12 -0.79 20.58
C GLN A 36 -1.93 -1.63 20.12
N LEU A 37 -1.52 -2.63 20.90
CA LEU A 37 -0.44 -3.53 20.51
C LEU A 37 -0.85 -4.43 19.33
N THR A 38 -2.11 -4.85 19.29
CA THR A 38 -2.62 -5.68 18.19
C THR A 38 -2.72 -4.87 16.87
N VAL A 39 -3.15 -3.63 16.92
CA VAL A 39 -3.24 -2.75 15.74
C VAL A 39 -1.85 -2.51 15.15
N ASN A 40 -0.85 -2.14 15.95
CA ASN A 40 0.51 -1.91 15.47
C ASN A 40 1.16 -3.15 14.84
N VAL A 41 0.93 -4.33 15.41
CA VAL A 41 1.44 -5.60 14.85
C VAL A 41 0.74 -5.94 13.53
N LEU A 42 -0.56 -5.68 13.44
CA LEU A 42 -1.35 -5.90 12.23
C LEU A 42 -0.94 -4.96 11.10
N GLU A 43 -0.75 -3.67 11.39
CA GLU A 43 -0.22 -2.68 10.44
C GLU A 43 1.17 -3.07 9.93
N GLY A 44 2.06 -3.52 10.80
CA GLY A 44 3.40 -4.00 10.44
C GLY A 44 3.38 -5.19 9.49
N ARG A 45 2.42 -6.12 9.64
CA ARG A 45 2.25 -7.27 8.74
C ARG A 45 1.82 -6.83 7.35
N VAL A 46 0.82 -5.96 7.24
CA VAL A 46 0.37 -5.45 5.94
C VAL A 46 1.47 -4.63 5.28
N GLN A 47 2.19 -3.77 6.00
CA GLN A 47 3.35 -3.05 5.47
C GLN A 47 4.45 -4.00 4.97
N LYS A 48 4.70 -5.12 5.66
CA LYS A 48 5.65 -6.13 5.19
C LYS A 48 5.19 -6.77 3.89
N ILE A 49 3.88 -7.09 3.75
CA ILE A 49 3.30 -7.61 2.50
C ILE A 49 3.50 -6.62 1.35
N LEU A 50 3.23 -5.33 1.58
CA LEU A 50 3.41 -4.28 0.57
C LEU A 50 4.87 -4.21 0.10
N ARG A 51 5.83 -4.19 1.02
CA ARG A 51 7.27 -4.19 0.71
C ARG A 51 7.72 -5.46 -0.02
N MET A 52 7.25 -6.63 0.38
CA MET A 52 7.56 -7.89 -0.31
C MET A 52 7.05 -7.91 -1.76
N ALA A 53 5.92 -7.26 -2.04
CA ALA A 53 5.41 -7.15 -3.40
C ALA A 53 6.24 -6.22 -4.30
N GLU A 54 6.91 -5.24 -3.72
CA GLU A 54 7.82 -4.33 -4.43
C GLU A 54 9.15 -5.01 -4.80
N SER A 55 9.61 -5.97 -4.00
CA SER A 55 10.87 -6.70 -4.26
C SER A 55 10.85 -7.64 -5.47
N GLY A 56 9.75 -7.66 -6.21
CA GLY A 56 9.65 -8.39 -7.47
C GLY A 56 9.40 -9.90 -7.34
N THR A 57 9.20 -10.41 -6.14
CA THR A 57 8.87 -11.81 -5.90
C THR A 57 7.42 -12.11 -6.31
N THR A 58 7.20 -13.26 -6.94
CA THR A 58 5.84 -13.71 -7.25
C THR A 58 5.15 -14.16 -5.97
N LEU A 59 4.33 -13.29 -5.39
CA LEU A 59 3.60 -13.57 -4.18
C LEU A 59 2.27 -14.27 -4.47
N THR A 60 1.95 -15.26 -3.63
CA THR A 60 0.65 -15.91 -3.59
C THR A 60 0.05 -15.77 -2.19
N ILE A 61 -1.28 -15.81 -2.08
CA ILE A 61 -1.95 -15.79 -0.78
C ILE A 61 -1.45 -16.93 0.13
N ARG A 62 -1.21 -18.10 -0.46
CA ARG A 62 -0.72 -19.27 0.28
C ARG A 62 0.68 -19.04 0.86
N ASN A 63 1.61 -18.52 0.05
CA ASN A 63 2.98 -18.25 0.51
C ASN A 63 3.01 -17.16 1.59
N LEU A 64 2.22 -16.10 1.41
CA LEU A 64 2.07 -15.06 2.42
C LEU A 64 1.45 -15.59 3.70
N ALA A 65 0.42 -16.42 3.62
CA ALA A 65 -0.20 -17.04 4.79
C ALA A 65 0.81 -17.88 5.59
N LEU A 66 1.66 -18.66 4.91
CA LEU A 66 2.74 -19.42 5.53
C LEU A 66 3.79 -18.51 6.18
N GLU A 67 4.25 -17.47 5.49
CA GLU A 67 5.24 -16.51 6.00
C GLU A 67 4.78 -15.81 7.28
N PHE A 68 3.49 -15.50 7.38
CA PHE A 68 2.91 -14.83 8.54
C PHE A 68 2.28 -15.76 9.58
N HIS A 69 2.40 -17.08 9.41
CA HIS A 69 1.79 -18.09 10.26
C HIS A 69 0.27 -17.90 10.45
N LEU A 70 -0.41 -17.55 9.36
CA LEU A 70 -1.84 -17.31 9.30
C LEU A 70 -2.53 -18.31 8.38
N SER A 71 -3.82 -18.54 8.60
CA SER A 71 -4.63 -19.20 7.57
C SER A 71 -4.88 -18.25 6.39
N PRO A 72 -5.04 -18.76 5.16
CA PRO A 72 -5.37 -17.91 4.00
C PRO A 72 -6.59 -17.00 4.22
N SER A 73 -7.63 -17.53 4.85
CA SER A 73 -8.86 -16.79 5.16
C SER A 73 -8.63 -15.66 6.17
N HIS A 74 -7.81 -15.89 7.17
CA HIS A 74 -7.45 -14.88 8.17
C HIS A 74 -6.62 -13.77 7.53
N LEU A 75 -5.62 -14.13 6.71
CA LEU A 75 -4.81 -13.17 5.96
C LEU A 75 -5.66 -12.27 5.03
N GLN A 76 -6.61 -12.86 4.30
CA GLN A 76 -7.52 -12.14 3.41
C GLN A 76 -8.36 -11.12 4.18
N ARG A 77 -8.96 -11.52 5.30
CA ARG A 77 -9.77 -10.64 6.15
C ARG A 77 -8.92 -9.51 6.71
N LEU A 78 -7.80 -9.84 7.33
CA LEU A 78 -6.85 -8.88 7.91
C LEU A 78 -6.41 -7.82 6.89
N PHE A 79 -6.04 -8.25 5.68
CA PHE A 79 -5.61 -7.33 4.63
C PHE A 79 -6.76 -6.42 4.18
N LYS A 80 -7.95 -6.98 3.99
CA LYS A 80 -9.14 -6.22 3.58
C LYS A 80 -9.57 -5.22 4.65
N ASP A 81 -9.53 -5.59 5.92
CA ASP A 81 -9.91 -4.72 7.04
C ASP A 81 -8.98 -3.49 7.15
N GLN A 82 -7.70 -3.66 6.81
CA GLN A 82 -6.71 -2.57 6.89
C GLN A 82 -6.58 -1.75 5.62
N THR A 83 -6.78 -2.34 4.45
CA THR A 83 -6.57 -1.67 3.16
C THR A 83 -7.85 -1.35 2.41
N GLY A 84 -8.98 -1.94 2.81
CA GLY A 84 -10.26 -1.83 2.11
C GLY A 84 -10.37 -2.69 0.85
N VAL A 85 -9.28 -3.33 0.38
CA VAL A 85 -9.25 -4.11 -0.86
C VAL A 85 -8.94 -5.59 -0.62
N CYS A 86 -9.41 -6.47 -1.51
CA CYS A 86 -9.09 -7.88 -1.42
C CYS A 86 -7.64 -8.13 -1.81
N ILE A 87 -6.88 -8.86 -0.97
CA ILE A 87 -5.48 -9.17 -1.23
C ILE A 87 -5.26 -9.89 -2.58
N GLY A 88 -6.20 -10.74 -3.01
CA GLY A 88 -6.13 -11.43 -4.30
C GLY A 88 -6.19 -10.48 -5.49
N GLU A 89 -7.09 -9.50 -5.44
CA GLU A 89 -7.20 -8.45 -6.46
C GLU A 89 -5.97 -7.56 -6.47
N TRP A 90 -5.50 -7.15 -5.30
CA TRP A 90 -4.30 -6.35 -5.15
C TRP A 90 -3.05 -7.04 -5.70
N LEU A 91 -2.84 -8.33 -5.37
CA LEU A 91 -1.73 -9.13 -5.92
C LEU A 91 -1.83 -9.29 -7.44
N ASN A 92 -3.05 -9.48 -7.96
CA ASN A 92 -3.27 -9.59 -9.41
C ASN A 92 -2.95 -8.27 -10.12
N GLU A 93 -3.37 -7.15 -9.57
CA GLU A 93 -3.03 -5.82 -10.10
C GLU A 93 -1.52 -5.61 -10.17
N ARG A 94 -0.78 -5.95 -9.10
CA ARG A 94 0.69 -5.86 -9.06
C ARG A 94 1.36 -6.74 -10.12
N ARG A 95 0.85 -7.97 -10.34
CA ARG A 95 1.34 -8.84 -11.41
C ARG A 95 1.13 -8.23 -12.81
N LEU A 96 -0.04 -7.65 -13.04
CA LEU A 96 -0.36 -7.02 -14.33
C LEU A 96 0.47 -5.75 -14.58
N GLN A 97 0.71 -4.93 -13.57
CA GLN A 97 1.61 -3.76 -13.65
C GLN A 97 3.04 -4.20 -13.98
N ARG A 98 3.53 -5.26 -13.34
CA ARG A 98 4.85 -5.83 -13.64
C ARG A 98 4.91 -6.40 -15.06
N ALA A 99 3.84 -7.02 -15.54
CA ALA A 99 3.76 -7.47 -16.93
C ALA A 99 3.84 -6.31 -17.91
N ALA A 100 3.13 -5.20 -17.65
CA ALA A 100 3.19 -4.00 -18.47
C ALA A 100 4.62 -3.43 -18.53
N HIS A 101 5.34 -3.44 -17.41
CA HIS A 101 6.75 -3.04 -17.37
C HIS A 101 7.63 -3.97 -18.22
N PHE A 102 7.47 -5.30 -18.15
CA PHE A 102 8.22 -6.23 -18.99
C PHE A 102 7.88 -6.07 -20.48
N LEU A 103 6.61 -5.87 -20.82
CA LEU A 103 6.19 -5.63 -22.21
C LEU A 103 6.83 -4.37 -22.79
N ALA A 104 7.00 -3.33 -21.99
CA ALA A 104 7.59 -2.07 -22.42
C ALA A 104 9.13 -2.07 -22.43
N ASN A 105 9.78 -2.89 -21.58
CA ASN A 105 11.22 -2.77 -21.31
C ASN A 105 12.01 -4.07 -21.54
N SER A 106 11.39 -5.13 -22.05
CA SER A 106 12.09 -6.39 -22.32
C SER A 106 11.64 -7.04 -23.63
N TYR A 107 12.51 -7.91 -24.17
CA TYR A 107 12.22 -8.70 -25.37
C TYR A 107 11.55 -10.05 -25.06
N MET A 108 11.18 -10.30 -23.81
CA MET A 108 10.50 -11.53 -23.39
C MET A 108 9.20 -11.71 -24.18
N SER A 109 8.91 -12.94 -24.60
CA SER A 109 7.63 -13.25 -25.24
C SER A 109 6.46 -13.06 -24.24
N VAL A 110 5.26 -12.87 -24.77
CA VAL A 110 4.03 -12.77 -23.93
C VAL A 110 3.86 -14.01 -23.05
N LYS A 111 4.25 -15.19 -23.56
CA LYS A 111 4.19 -16.45 -22.83
C LYS A 111 5.20 -16.50 -21.68
N GLU A 112 6.44 -16.08 -21.90
CA GLU A 112 7.48 -16.00 -20.87
C GLU A 112 7.09 -15.01 -19.78
N ILE A 113 6.58 -13.83 -20.14
CA ILE A 113 6.07 -12.85 -19.17
C ILE A 113 4.97 -13.47 -18.31
N ALA A 114 3.98 -14.15 -18.93
CA ALA A 114 2.89 -14.77 -18.19
C ALA A 114 3.40 -15.72 -17.10
N TYR A 115 4.36 -16.58 -17.43
CA TYR A 115 4.95 -17.52 -16.45
C TYR A 115 5.80 -16.80 -15.40
N THR A 116 6.60 -15.81 -15.80
CA THR A 116 7.45 -15.03 -14.88
C THR A 116 6.65 -14.30 -13.81
N ILE A 117 5.46 -13.80 -14.17
CA ILE A 117 4.58 -13.10 -13.21
C ILE A 117 3.63 -14.05 -12.45
N GLY A 118 3.74 -15.37 -12.69
CA GLY A 118 3.06 -16.41 -11.91
C GLY A 118 1.68 -16.83 -12.44
N TYR A 119 1.41 -16.68 -13.72
CA TYR A 119 0.24 -17.29 -14.36
C TYR A 119 0.58 -18.71 -14.84
N ALA A 120 -0.29 -19.67 -14.54
CA ALA A 120 -0.14 -21.04 -15.01
C ALA A 120 -0.37 -21.18 -16.54
N HIS A 121 -1.20 -20.30 -17.10
CA HIS A 121 -1.57 -20.32 -18.52
C HIS A 121 -1.50 -18.91 -19.12
N ALA A 122 -0.83 -18.77 -20.27
CA ALA A 122 -0.71 -17.51 -20.99
C ALA A 122 -2.10 -16.94 -21.38
N SER A 123 -3.08 -17.78 -21.71
CA SER A 123 -4.44 -17.37 -22.05
C SER A 123 -5.14 -16.66 -20.87
N SER A 124 -4.93 -17.15 -19.66
CA SER A 124 -5.48 -16.51 -18.43
C SER A 124 -4.85 -15.14 -18.19
N PHE A 125 -3.55 -15.02 -18.43
CA PHE A 125 -2.83 -13.75 -18.37
C PHE A 125 -3.37 -12.77 -19.43
N ILE A 126 -3.48 -13.18 -20.69
CA ILE A 126 -3.96 -12.31 -21.78
C ILE A 126 -5.32 -11.74 -21.46
N ARG A 127 -6.29 -12.57 -21.01
CA ARG A 127 -7.64 -12.12 -20.63
C ARG A 127 -7.61 -11.14 -19.44
N ALA A 128 -6.77 -11.41 -18.44
CA ALA A 128 -6.65 -10.53 -17.29
C ALA A 128 -6.02 -9.18 -17.68
N PHE A 129 -5.01 -9.21 -18.54
CA PHE A 129 -4.34 -8.02 -19.05
C PHE A 129 -5.27 -7.16 -19.92
N GLU A 130 -6.01 -7.78 -20.84
CA GLU A 130 -7.01 -7.09 -21.68
C GLU A 130 -8.10 -6.43 -20.85
N ARG A 131 -8.59 -7.12 -19.82
CA ARG A 131 -9.59 -6.56 -18.91
C ARG A 131 -9.06 -5.32 -18.18
N ARG A 132 -7.78 -5.33 -17.81
CA ARG A 132 -7.16 -4.25 -17.03
C ARG A 132 -6.73 -3.06 -17.88
N PHE A 133 -6.15 -3.31 -19.05
CA PHE A 133 -5.54 -2.28 -19.90
C PHE A 133 -6.35 -2.00 -21.18
N ALA A 134 -7.49 -2.63 -21.37
CA ALA A 134 -8.38 -2.52 -22.54
C ALA A 134 -7.68 -2.85 -23.89
N GLN A 135 -6.58 -3.58 -23.84
CA GLN A 135 -5.83 -4.00 -25.05
C GLN A 135 -4.98 -5.24 -24.79
N ALA A 136 -4.74 -6.01 -25.87
CA ALA A 136 -3.93 -7.22 -25.80
C ALA A 136 -2.44 -6.88 -25.48
N PRO A 137 -1.72 -7.77 -24.76
CA PRO A 137 -0.32 -7.58 -24.41
C PRO A 137 0.59 -7.28 -25.63
N ALA A 138 0.38 -7.98 -26.74
CA ALA A 138 1.14 -7.77 -27.96
C ALA A 138 0.93 -6.37 -28.55
N ARG A 139 -0.30 -5.85 -28.50
CA ARG A 139 -0.62 -4.48 -28.94
C ARG A 139 -0.03 -3.44 -28.01
N TYR A 140 -0.10 -3.67 -26.70
CA TYR A 140 0.52 -2.83 -25.69
C TYR A 140 2.02 -2.66 -25.91
N ARG A 141 2.73 -3.75 -26.23
CA ARG A 141 4.16 -3.71 -26.59
C ARG A 141 4.43 -2.81 -27.77
N LYS A 142 3.71 -3.02 -28.88
CA LYS A 142 3.92 -2.22 -30.11
C LYS A 142 3.75 -0.72 -29.86
N GLN A 143 2.75 -0.32 -29.08
CA GLN A 143 2.55 1.09 -28.76
C GLN A 143 3.72 1.70 -27.98
N ASN A 144 4.32 0.93 -27.06
CA ASN A 144 5.45 1.40 -26.27
C ASN A 144 6.79 1.36 -27.04
N ASP A 145 6.94 0.51 -28.05
CA ASP A 145 8.13 0.49 -28.92
C ASP A 145 8.19 1.78 -29.76
N TYR A 146 7.07 2.31 -30.23
CA TYR A 146 7.02 3.58 -30.98
C TYR A 146 7.34 4.81 -30.12
N THR A 147 7.25 4.73 -28.81
CA THR A 147 7.52 5.86 -27.89
C THR A 147 9.02 5.96 -27.55
N LYS A 148 9.83 4.97 -27.95
CA LYS A 148 11.29 4.94 -27.70
C LYS A 148 12.14 5.49 -28.86
N CYS A 149 11.53 5.95 -29.94
CA CYS A 149 12.22 6.63 -31.04
C CYS A 149 12.25 8.14 -30.84
#